data_28310f43f37f633019ac2e0e7cbc9e92
#
_entry.id   28310f43f37f633019ac2e0e7cbc9e92
#
_cell.length_a   1.000
_cell.length_b   1.000
_cell.length_c   1.000
_cell.angle_alpha   90.00
_cell.angle_beta   90.00
_cell.angle_gamma   90.00
#
_symmetry.space_group_name_H-M   'P 1'
#
loop_
_entity.id
_entity.type
_entity.pdbx_description
1 polymer ?
#
loop_
_entity_poly.entity_id
_entity_poly.type
_entity_poly.pdbx_seq_one_letter_code
_entity_poly.pdbx_strand_id
1 'polypeptide(L)'
;IIIGGGGHGLATAYYLAKEHNITNVAIIEKGWIGGGNVGRNTTIIRSNYMHDDNALFSEFGMDLWRKMSQDLNYNVMFSPRGIINLAHSDAQMNAYSRRGNSMRLNGIDAVLLNREEVQKRIPMADFSDNVRFPIFGGLMQPSAGTARHDAVAWGYARQADSMGVDIIQNCEVTGFDVTNGKIVGVRTSRGDIKAKKVGLCVAGSTNILAEMLNMTLPIETHLLQACVSEPVKPLLDHVVTFGAGHFYCSQSDKGEMVMGGDLDGYNSYSQRGNLPTLQHVLTEGIAMFPFLSKLKMLRTWGGIMDMSMDGSPIIDKTHIDGLYLNCGWCYGGFKATPASGWTFAHTIAQDRVHELNAGYSLNRFNTGDLIDEKGLGTKTWIS
;
A
#
# COMPACT_ATOMS: atom_id res chain seq x y z
N ILE A 1 2.92 11.47 19.70
CA ILE A 1 2.22 12.05 18.53
C ILE A 1 2.43 11.12 17.34
N ILE A 2 1.38 10.94 16.55
CA ILE A 2 1.45 10.29 15.22
C ILE A 2 1.12 11.37 14.18
N ILE A 3 2.03 11.59 13.23
CA ILE A 3 1.81 12.56 12.15
C ILE A 3 1.31 11.81 10.93
N GLY A 4 0.10 12.17 10.47
CA GLY A 4 -0.62 11.58 9.36
C GLY A 4 -1.85 10.78 9.78
N GLY A 5 -3.04 11.26 9.42
CA GLY A 5 -4.35 10.61 9.62
C GLY A 5 -4.74 9.67 8.49
N GLY A 6 -3.75 9.05 7.82
CA GLY A 6 -3.92 7.98 6.84
C GLY A 6 -4.03 6.60 7.50
N GLY A 7 -4.12 5.55 6.68
CA GLY A 7 -4.28 4.19 7.17
C GLY A 7 -3.23 3.78 8.21
N HIS A 8 -1.94 3.99 7.92
CA HIS A 8 -0.85 3.61 8.81
C HIS A 8 -0.88 4.35 10.14
N GLY A 9 -1.11 5.67 10.13
CA GLY A 9 -1.15 6.46 11.37
C GLY A 9 -2.35 6.12 12.24
N LEU A 10 -3.53 5.95 11.64
CA LEU A 10 -4.75 5.56 12.35
C LEU A 10 -4.61 4.15 12.95
N ALA A 11 -4.09 3.19 12.19
CA ALA A 11 -3.84 1.84 12.69
C ALA A 11 -2.79 1.85 13.81
N THR A 12 -1.70 2.61 13.68
CA THR A 12 -0.68 2.74 14.72
C THR A 12 -1.26 3.25 16.03
N ALA A 13 -2.06 4.30 15.97
CA ALA A 13 -2.67 4.88 17.19
C ALA A 13 -3.67 3.89 17.83
N TYR A 14 -4.47 3.19 17.01
CA TYR A 14 -5.35 2.14 17.49
C TYR A 14 -4.58 1.03 18.22
N TYR A 15 -3.49 0.51 17.64
CA TYR A 15 -2.71 -0.54 18.28
C TYR A 15 -1.88 -0.06 19.47
N LEU A 16 -1.46 1.21 19.52
CA LEU A 16 -0.88 1.81 20.73
C LEU A 16 -1.88 1.74 21.89
N ALA A 17 -3.12 2.08 21.64
CA ALA A 17 -4.18 2.02 22.66
C ALA A 17 -4.56 0.57 23.00
N LYS A 18 -4.82 -0.26 22.00
CA LYS A 18 -5.33 -1.62 22.20
C LYS A 18 -4.30 -2.58 22.79
N GLU A 19 -3.09 -2.61 22.24
CA GLU A 19 -2.08 -3.64 22.58
C GLU A 19 -1.10 -3.17 23.65
N HIS A 20 -0.94 -1.85 23.81
CA HIS A 20 0.05 -1.27 24.73
C HIS A 20 -0.54 -0.39 25.82
N ASN A 21 -1.87 -0.21 25.86
CA ASN A 21 -2.57 0.68 26.79
C ASN A 21 -2.03 2.13 26.78
N ILE A 22 -1.51 2.60 25.64
CA ILE A 22 -0.99 3.95 25.45
C ILE A 22 -2.08 4.75 24.74
N THR A 23 -2.86 5.51 25.53
CA THR A 23 -4.00 6.30 25.06
C THR A 23 -3.71 7.80 25.00
N ASN A 24 -2.67 8.30 25.70
CA ASN A 24 -2.20 9.67 25.57
C ASN A 24 -1.48 9.87 24.24
N VAL A 25 -2.23 9.77 23.16
CA VAL A 25 -1.78 9.82 21.76
C VAL A 25 -2.61 10.85 21.03
N ALA A 26 -1.96 11.71 20.24
CA ALA A 26 -2.62 12.60 19.29
C ALA A 26 -2.19 12.24 17.86
N ILE A 27 -3.16 12.08 16.96
CA ILE A 27 -2.95 12.02 15.51
C ILE A 27 -3.08 13.46 14.97
N ILE A 28 -2.05 13.91 14.25
CA ILE A 28 -2.04 15.23 13.62
C ILE A 28 -2.17 15.05 12.11
N GLU A 29 -3.28 15.52 11.54
CA GLU A 29 -3.57 15.41 10.11
C GLU A 29 -3.75 16.81 9.49
N LYS A 30 -2.97 17.09 8.43
CA LYS A 30 -3.05 18.41 7.77
C LYS A 30 -4.36 18.68 7.06
N GLY A 31 -5.01 17.63 6.58
CA GLY A 31 -6.32 17.69 5.93
C GLY A 31 -7.40 17.01 6.77
N TRP A 32 -7.92 15.93 6.27
CA TRP A 32 -9.00 15.15 6.91
C TRP A 32 -8.66 13.65 6.89
N ILE A 33 -9.31 12.89 7.78
CA ILE A 33 -9.16 11.43 7.85
C ILE A 33 -9.36 10.81 6.46
N GLY A 34 -8.36 10.05 6.02
CA GLY A 34 -8.41 9.38 4.73
C GLY A 34 -8.22 10.29 3.51
N GLY A 35 -7.95 11.59 3.68
CA GLY A 35 -7.74 12.54 2.59
C GLY A 35 -6.47 12.32 1.77
N GLY A 36 -5.51 11.57 2.30
CA GLY A 36 -4.26 11.18 1.63
C GLY A 36 -4.40 9.94 0.73
N ASN A 37 -3.33 9.13 0.68
CA ASN A 37 -3.27 7.94 -0.19
C ASN A 37 -4.29 6.86 0.16
N VAL A 38 -4.70 6.74 1.43
CA VAL A 38 -5.73 5.76 1.79
C VAL A 38 -7.03 6.02 1.05
N GLY A 39 -7.45 7.26 0.88
CA GLY A 39 -8.66 7.62 0.11
C GLY A 39 -8.48 7.60 -1.42
N ARG A 40 -7.25 7.38 -1.90
CA ARG A 40 -6.89 7.29 -3.33
C ARG A 40 -6.47 5.90 -3.75
N ASN A 41 -6.67 4.93 -2.89
CA ASN A 41 -6.24 3.56 -3.06
C ASN A 41 -7.20 2.78 -3.96
N THR A 42 -6.68 1.77 -4.65
CA THR A 42 -7.46 0.82 -5.46
C THR A 42 -7.78 -0.48 -4.71
N THR A 43 -7.49 -0.52 -3.43
CA THR A 43 -8.01 -1.45 -2.42
C THR A 43 -7.57 -2.92 -2.52
N ILE A 44 -6.55 -3.24 -3.29
CA ILE A 44 -6.05 -4.60 -3.46
C ILE A 44 -5.32 -5.08 -2.19
N ILE A 45 -5.76 -6.19 -1.63
CA ILE A 45 -5.19 -6.87 -0.46
C ILE A 45 -4.56 -8.19 -0.92
N ARG A 46 -3.27 -8.38 -0.63
CA ARG A 46 -2.51 -9.57 -1.03
C ARG A 46 -1.24 -9.73 -0.20
N SER A 47 -0.70 -10.95 -0.13
CA SER A 47 0.60 -11.28 0.47
C SER A 47 1.54 -12.02 -0.50
N ASN A 48 1.27 -12.01 -1.78
CA ASN A 48 1.97 -12.74 -2.82
C ASN A 48 3.38 -12.20 -3.13
N TYR A 49 4.19 -12.08 -2.09
CA TYR A 49 5.60 -11.67 -2.17
C TYR A 49 6.53 -12.89 -2.24
N MET A 50 7.76 -12.66 -2.70
CA MET A 50 8.77 -13.70 -2.87
C MET A 50 9.88 -13.61 -1.82
N HIS A 51 10.28 -12.39 -1.43
CA HIS A 51 11.25 -12.18 -0.38
C HIS A 51 10.62 -12.49 0.99
N ASP A 52 11.34 -13.25 1.82
CA ASP A 52 10.80 -13.78 3.08
C ASP A 52 10.30 -12.68 4.03
N ASP A 53 11.07 -11.58 4.19
CA ASP A 53 10.64 -10.46 5.03
C ASP A 53 9.30 -9.88 4.58
N ASN A 54 9.13 -9.65 3.27
CA ASN A 54 7.88 -9.14 2.72
C ASN A 54 6.75 -10.18 2.79
N ALA A 55 7.05 -11.45 2.58
CA ALA A 55 6.09 -12.54 2.62
C ALA A 55 5.53 -12.73 4.03
N LEU A 56 6.41 -12.88 5.03
CA LEU A 56 6.03 -13.09 6.44
C LEU A 56 5.28 -11.88 7.00
N PHE A 57 5.77 -10.67 6.75
CA PHE A 57 5.09 -9.43 7.17
C PHE A 57 3.69 -9.31 6.55
N SER A 58 3.58 -9.60 5.26
CA SER A 58 2.30 -9.45 4.54
C SER A 58 1.30 -10.55 4.92
N GLU A 59 1.75 -11.78 5.19
CA GLU A 59 0.88 -12.85 5.64
C GLU A 59 0.37 -12.60 7.07
N PHE A 60 1.22 -12.08 7.96
CA PHE A 60 0.75 -11.55 9.25
C PHE A 60 -0.32 -10.47 9.04
N GLY A 61 -0.13 -9.60 8.04
CA GLY A 61 -1.15 -8.63 7.64
C GLY A 61 -2.47 -9.27 7.18
N MET A 62 -2.41 -10.39 6.43
CA MET A 62 -3.60 -11.13 6.00
C MET A 62 -4.39 -11.69 7.20
N ASP A 63 -3.71 -12.17 8.23
CA ASP A 63 -4.36 -12.64 9.46
C ASP A 63 -5.13 -11.51 10.17
N LEU A 64 -4.54 -10.33 10.20
CA LEU A 64 -5.21 -9.14 10.74
C LEU A 64 -6.39 -8.69 9.87
N TRP A 65 -6.27 -8.77 8.54
CA TRP A 65 -7.36 -8.45 7.61
C TRP A 65 -8.59 -9.35 7.83
N ARG A 66 -8.38 -10.64 8.04
CA ARG A 66 -9.48 -11.62 8.28
C ARG A 66 -10.31 -11.27 9.50
N LYS A 67 -9.72 -10.66 10.53
CA LYS A 67 -10.36 -10.31 11.80
C LYS A 67 -10.78 -8.84 11.89
N MET A 68 -10.32 -7.99 10.99
CA MET A 68 -10.40 -6.53 11.12
C MET A 68 -11.83 -6.02 11.35
N SER A 69 -12.83 -6.53 10.61
CA SER A 69 -14.22 -6.07 10.78
C SER A 69 -14.76 -6.37 12.18
N GLN A 70 -14.38 -7.50 12.76
CA GLN A 70 -14.73 -7.87 14.11
C GLN A 70 -13.99 -7.03 15.15
N ASP A 71 -12.68 -6.91 14.99
CA ASP A 71 -11.79 -6.17 15.90
C ASP A 71 -12.15 -4.68 15.98
N LEU A 72 -12.53 -4.09 14.84
CA LEU A 72 -12.93 -2.68 14.77
C LEU A 72 -14.43 -2.46 15.05
N ASN A 73 -15.21 -3.51 15.22
CA ASN A 73 -16.68 -3.43 15.24
C ASN A 73 -17.19 -2.52 14.11
N TYR A 74 -16.64 -2.72 12.91
CA TYR A 74 -16.91 -1.91 11.73
C TYR A 74 -16.61 -2.69 10.46
N ASN A 75 -17.61 -2.88 9.59
CA ASN A 75 -17.42 -3.66 8.38
C ASN A 75 -16.50 -2.95 7.38
N VAL A 76 -15.27 -3.43 7.24
CA VAL A 76 -14.29 -2.92 6.26
C VAL A 76 -14.50 -3.49 4.86
N MET A 77 -15.51 -4.35 4.69
CA MET A 77 -15.88 -4.99 3.42
C MET A 77 -14.69 -5.72 2.78
N PHE A 78 -13.90 -6.42 3.58
CA PHE A 78 -12.86 -7.29 3.04
C PHE A 78 -13.52 -8.46 2.32
N SER A 79 -13.23 -8.57 1.03
CA SER A 79 -13.77 -9.60 0.13
C SER A 79 -12.62 -10.41 -0.46
N PRO A 80 -12.39 -11.65 0.06
CA PRO A 80 -11.33 -12.54 -0.45
C PRO A 80 -11.80 -13.18 -1.76
N ARG A 81 -11.55 -12.49 -2.88
CA ARG A 81 -11.95 -12.91 -4.23
C ARG A 81 -10.79 -13.39 -5.10
N GLY A 82 -9.59 -13.41 -4.54
CA GLY A 82 -8.37 -13.79 -5.23
C GLY A 82 -7.76 -12.71 -6.12
N ILE A 83 -6.46 -12.85 -6.35
CA ILE A 83 -5.70 -12.07 -7.34
C ILE A 83 -5.03 -12.99 -8.33
N ILE A 84 -5.09 -12.67 -9.61
CA ILE A 84 -4.41 -13.39 -10.69
C ILE A 84 -3.37 -12.47 -11.31
N ASN A 85 -2.11 -12.87 -11.22
CA ASN A 85 -1.01 -12.24 -11.94
C ASN A 85 -0.84 -12.97 -13.26
N LEU A 86 -1.10 -12.31 -14.40
CA LEU A 86 -1.02 -12.92 -15.74
C LEU A 86 0.42 -13.02 -16.21
N ALA A 87 0.73 -14.15 -16.85
CA ALA A 87 2.01 -14.40 -17.50
C ALA A 87 1.84 -14.38 -19.03
N HIS A 88 2.77 -13.71 -19.71
CA HIS A 88 2.76 -13.49 -21.16
C HIS A 88 3.91 -14.18 -21.89
N SER A 89 4.63 -15.05 -21.20
CA SER A 89 5.73 -15.85 -21.76
C SER A 89 6.06 -17.03 -20.86
N ASP A 90 6.77 -18.03 -21.40
CA ASP A 90 7.33 -19.15 -20.61
C ASP A 90 8.29 -18.67 -19.52
N ALA A 91 9.09 -17.64 -19.80
CA ALA A 91 9.98 -17.05 -18.79
C ALA A 91 9.22 -16.49 -17.59
N GLN A 92 8.08 -15.83 -17.83
CA GLN A 92 7.21 -15.37 -16.75
C GLN A 92 6.52 -16.52 -16.02
N MET A 93 6.07 -17.56 -16.71
CA MET A 93 5.53 -18.77 -16.07
C MET A 93 6.55 -19.44 -15.16
N ASN A 94 7.80 -19.57 -15.61
CA ASN A 94 8.90 -20.09 -14.81
C ASN A 94 9.19 -19.22 -13.57
N ALA A 95 9.15 -17.90 -13.73
CA ALA A 95 9.29 -16.96 -12.60
C ALA A 95 8.12 -17.12 -11.60
N TYR A 96 6.89 -17.26 -12.09
CA TYR A 96 5.72 -17.48 -11.25
C TYR A 96 5.70 -18.85 -10.56
N SER A 97 6.27 -19.87 -11.19
CA SER A 97 6.47 -21.18 -10.54
C SER A 97 7.39 -21.05 -9.33
N ARG A 98 8.54 -20.37 -9.47
CA ARG A 98 9.46 -20.10 -8.34
C ARG A 98 8.78 -19.26 -7.26
N ARG A 99 8.09 -18.18 -7.64
CA ARG A 99 7.35 -17.33 -6.72
C ARG A 99 6.28 -18.10 -5.96
N GLY A 100 5.48 -18.92 -6.66
CA GLY A 100 4.46 -19.74 -6.01
C GLY A 100 5.05 -20.77 -5.04
N ASN A 101 6.25 -21.31 -5.32
CA ASN A 101 6.96 -22.19 -4.39
C ASN A 101 7.41 -21.42 -3.14
N SER A 102 8.03 -20.24 -3.30
CA SER A 102 8.41 -19.39 -2.18
C SER A 102 7.20 -18.99 -1.33
N MET A 103 6.10 -18.60 -1.97
CA MET A 103 4.85 -18.28 -1.27
C MET A 103 4.38 -19.45 -0.39
N ARG A 104 4.31 -20.67 -0.94
CA ARG A 104 3.89 -21.86 -0.20
C ARG A 104 4.82 -22.23 0.95
N LEU A 105 6.14 -22.03 0.79
CA LEU A 105 7.10 -22.22 1.87
C LEU A 105 6.86 -21.25 3.03
N ASN A 106 6.36 -20.05 2.75
CA ASN A 106 5.99 -19.04 3.75
C ASN A 106 4.51 -19.14 4.20
N GLY A 107 3.81 -20.24 3.90
CA GLY A 107 2.43 -20.45 4.33
C GLY A 107 1.37 -19.71 3.49
N ILE A 108 1.77 -19.04 2.42
CA ILE A 108 0.87 -18.26 1.55
C ILE A 108 0.26 -19.18 0.50
N ASP A 109 -1.05 -19.12 0.32
CA ASP A 109 -1.77 -19.88 -0.71
C ASP A 109 -1.38 -19.38 -2.12
N ALA A 110 -0.97 -20.31 -2.98
CA ALA A 110 -0.54 -20.02 -4.32
C ALA A 110 -0.91 -21.15 -5.28
N VAL A 111 -1.57 -20.79 -6.38
CA VAL A 111 -1.98 -21.72 -7.44
C VAL A 111 -1.41 -21.25 -8.77
N LEU A 112 -0.61 -22.08 -9.40
CA LEU A 112 -0.15 -21.83 -10.77
C LEU A 112 -1.26 -22.28 -11.74
N LEU A 113 -1.70 -21.36 -12.58
CA LEU A 113 -2.78 -21.58 -13.56
C LEU A 113 -2.20 -21.67 -14.97
N ASN A 114 -2.63 -22.65 -15.74
CA ASN A 114 -2.39 -22.69 -17.18
C ASN A 114 -3.34 -21.73 -17.93
N ARG A 115 -3.16 -21.60 -19.25
CA ARG A 115 -3.97 -20.72 -20.11
C ARG A 115 -5.47 -21.01 -20.03
N GLU A 116 -5.87 -22.28 -20.08
CA GLU A 116 -7.27 -22.69 -20.04
C GLU A 116 -7.92 -22.38 -18.67
N GLU A 117 -7.19 -22.60 -17.60
CA GLU A 117 -7.64 -22.30 -16.25
C GLU A 117 -7.80 -20.80 -16.00
N VAL A 118 -6.93 -19.98 -16.59
CA VAL A 118 -7.08 -18.51 -16.60
C VAL A 118 -8.32 -18.12 -17.41
N GLN A 119 -8.51 -18.69 -18.62
CA GLN A 119 -9.64 -18.39 -19.49
C GLN A 119 -10.99 -18.69 -18.81
N LYS A 120 -11.07 -19.78 -18.05
CA LYS A 120 -12.28 -20.11 -17.27
C LYS A 120 -12.61 -19.08 -16.20
N ARG A 121 -11.61 -18.43 -15.62
CA ARG A 121 -11.77 -17.45 -14.54
C ARG A 121 -12.00 -16.02 -15.03
N ILE A 122 -11.40 -15.67 -16.15
CA ILE A 122 -11.52 -14.33 -16.75
C ILE A 122 -11.86 -14.44 -18.26
N PRO A 123 -13.01 -15.01 -18.62
CA PRO A 123 -13.37 -15.27 -20.03
C PRO A 123 -13.52 -13.99 -20.86
N MET A 124 -13.59 -12.80 -20.21
CA MET A 124 -13.68 -11.51 -20.87
C MET A 124 -12.33 -10.96 -21.36
N ALA A 125 -11.21 -11.57 -20.97
CA ALA A 125 -9.89 -11.21 -21.50
C ALA A 125 -9.74 -11.68 -22.95
N ASP A 126 -8.85 -11.05 -23.71
CA ASP A 126 -8.56 -11.44 -25.08
C ASP A 126 -7.59 -12.63 -25.12
N PHE A 127 -8.11 -13.77 -25.57
CA PHE A 127 -7.37 -15.02 -25.76
C PHE A 127 -7.09 -15.34 -27.22
N SER A 128 -7.29 -14.40 -28.15
CA SER A 128 -6.97 -14.62 -29.57
C SER A 128 -5.46 -14.75 -29.80
N ASP A 129 -5.07 -15.23 -30.98
CA ASP A 129 -3.67 -15.55 -31.28
C ASP A 129 -2.80 -14.31 -31.58
N ASN A 130 -3.42 -13.23 -32.04
CA ASN A 130 -2.73 -12.01 -32.48
C ASN A 130 -2.93 -10.83 -31.50
N VAL A 131 -2.74 -11.10 -30.20
CA VAL A 131 -2.88 -10.08 -29.18
C VAL A 131 -1.53 -9.52 -28.78
N ARG A 132 -1.54 -8.26 -28.33
CA ARG A 132 -0.33 -7.61 -27.80
C ARG A 132 0.24 -8.31 -26.57
N PHE A 133 -0.61 -8.87 -25.72
CA PHE A 133 -0.26 -9.56 -24.48
C PHE A 133 -0.82 -11.00 -24.47
N PRO A 134 -0.19 -11.95 -25.15
CA PRO A 134 -0.67 -13.33 -25.16
C PRO A 134 -0.65 -13.91 -23.75
N ILE A 135 -1.72 -14.58 -23.34
CA ILE A 135 -1.82 -15.19 -22.01
C ILE A 135 -1.31 -16.63 -22.06
N PHE A 136 -0.21 -16.91 -21.36
CA PHE A 136 0.38 -18.23 -21.19
C PHE A 136 -0.17 -18.95 -19.96
N GLY A 137 -0.57 -18.20 -18.96
CA GLY A 137 -1.09 -18.68 -17.68
C GLY A 137 -1.05 -17.59 -16.63
N GLY A 138 -0.94 -17.95 -15.37
CA GLY A 138 -0.87 -16.98 -14.28
C GLY A 138 -0.55 -17.61 -12.94
N LEU A 139 -0.27 -16.75 -11.97
CA LEU A 139 -0.14 -17.11 -10.56
C LEU A 139 -1.32 -16.50 -9.80
N MET A 140 -2.12 -17.33 -9.15
CA MET A 140 -3.25 -16.91 -8.33
C MET A 140 -2.92 -17.04 -6.84
N GLN A 141 -3.28 -16.01 -6.08
CA GLN A 141 -3.43 -16.10 -4.62
C GLN A 141 -4.92 -16.07 -4.29
N PRO A 142 -5.54 -17.21 -3.92
CA PRO A 142 -6.98 -17.30 -3.63
C PRO A 142 -7.45 -16.45 -2.46
N SER A 143 -6.68 -16.36 -1.37
CA SER A 143 -7.03 -15.60 -0.16
C SER A 143 -6.93 -14.08 -0.32
N ALA A 144 -6.29 -13.60 -1.38
CA ALA A 144 -6.21 -12.18 -1.71
C ALA A 144 -7.58 -11.60 -2.08
N GLY A 145 -7.72 -10.28 -2.07
CA GLY A 145 -9.00 -9.66 -2.40
C GLY A 145 -8.99 -8.15 -2.40
N THR A 146 -10.13 -7.57 -2.06
CA THR A 146 -10.31 -6.12 -1.94
C THR A 146 -10.99 -5.75 -0.64
N ALA A 147 -10.84 -4.48 -0.20
CA ALA A 147 -11.52 -3.92 0.95
C ALA A 147 -11.97 -2.48 0.65
N ARG A 148 -12.81 -1.88 1.49
CA ARG A 148 -13.20 -0.48 1.36
C ARG A 148 -12.22 0.41 2.12
N HIS A 149 -11.49 1.23 1.38
CA HIS A 149 -10.43 2.09 1.94
C HIS A 149 -10.95 3.14 2.94
N ASP A 150 -12.11 3.74 2.66
CA ASP A 150 -12.78 4.67 3.57
C ASP A 150 -13.26 3.96 4.84
N ALA A 151 -13.85 2.78 4.71
CA ALA A 151 -14.29 1.98 5.86
C ALA A 151 -13.11 1.56 6.76
N VAL A 152 -11.96 1.23 6.17
CA VAL A 152 -10.73 0.93 6.94
C VAL A 152 -10.27 2.16 7.73
N ALA A 153 -10.16 3.32 7.08
CA ALA A 153 -9.72 4.54 7.74
C ALA A 153 -10.68 4.93 8.88
N TRP A 154 -11.99 4.95 8.63
CA TRP A 154 -12.98 5.29 9.63
C TRP A 154 -13.13 4.23 10.72
N GLY A 155 -12.95 2.96 10.40
CA GLY A 155 -12.95 1.87 11.38
C GLY A 155 -11.86 2.06 12.43
N TYR A 156 -10.62 2.28 11.99
CA TYR A 156 -9.51 2.58 12.88
C TYR A 156 -9.69 3.89 13.64
N ALA A 157 -10.11 4.97 12.96
CA ALA A 157 -10.33 6.27 13.60
C ALA A 157 -11.35 6.17 14.73
N ARG A 158 -12.51 5.57 14.48
CA ARG A 158 -13.57 5.41 15.50
C ARG A 158 -13.11 4.60 16.71
N GLN A 159 -12.37 3.52 16.48
CA GLN A 159 -11.87 2.71 17.59
C GLN A 159 -10.77 3.42 18.37
N ALA A 160 -9.83 4.08 17.70
CA ALA A 160 -8.80 4.87 18.37
C ALA A 160 -9.42 5.99 19.23
N ASP A 161 -10.36 6.74 18.67
CA ASP A 161 -11.10 7.81 19.37
C ASP A 161 -11.85 7.27 20.59
N SER A 162 -12.56 6.13 20.45
CA SER A 162 -13.29 5.52 21.57
C SER A 162 -12.39 5.01 22.71
N MET A 163 -11.10 4.83 22.45
CA MET A 163 -10.07 4.47 23.42
C MET A 163 -9.33 5.67 24.00
N GLY A 164 -9.72 6.91 23.64
CA GLY A 164 -9.16 8.14 24.16
C GLY A 164 -7.99 8.73 23.36
N VAL A 165 -7.80 8.31 22.11
CA VAL A 165 -6.84 8.93 21.20
C VAL A 165 -7.44 10.20 20.59
N ASP A 166 -6.71 11.31 20.66
CA ASP A 166 -7.12 12.56 20.01
C ASP A 166 -6.82 12.52 18.50
N ILE A 167 -7.80 12.89 17.65
CA ILE A 167 -7.61 13.00 16.21
C ILE A 167 -7.84 14.45 15.77
N ILE A 168 -6.75 15.14 15.44
CA ILE A 168 -6.74 16.57 15.15
C ILE A 168 -6.57 16.76 13.63
N GLN A 169 -7.69 17.04 12.96
CA GLN A 169 -7.73 17.33 11.53
C GLN A 169 -7.50 18.81 11.25
N ASN A 170 -7.17 19.17 10.00
CA ASN A 170 -6.85 20.53 9.57
C ASN A 170 -5.77 21.17 10.46
N CYS A 171 -4.75 20.38 10.79
CA CYS A 171 -3.63 20.77 11.62
C CYS A 171 -2.33 20.28 10.95
N GLU A 172 -1.61 21.20 10.34
CA GLU A 172 -0.37 20.89 9.64
C GLU A 172 0.83 21.00 10.58
N VAL A 173 1.70 19.99 10.56
CA VAL A 173 3.00 20.07 11.23
C VAL A 173 3.93 20.94 10.38
N THR A 174 4.44 22.01 10.98
CA THR A 174 5.30 23.01 10.35
C THR A 174 6.74 22.99 10.85
N GLY A 175 7.04 22.14 11.83
CA GLY A 175 8.38 21.97 12.35
C GLY A 175 8.45 21.03 13.57
N PHE A 176 9.67 20.81 14.01
CA PHE A 176 9.97 19.93 15.14
C PHE A 176 10.81 20.67 16.18
N ASP A 177 10.64 20.31 17.44
CA ASP A 177 11.48 20.77 18.53
C ASP A 177 12.36 19.61 18.99
N VAL A 178 13.67 19.80 18.81
CA VAL A 178 14.69 18.81 19.18
C VAL A 178 15.67 19.45 20.17
N THR A 179 15.90 18.79 21.29
CA THR A 179 16.84 19.24 22.32
C THR A 179 17.80 18.10 22.65
N ASN A 180 19.09 18.35 22.56
CA ASN A 180 20.15 17.37 22.84
C ASN A 180 19.95 16.03 22.09
N GLY A 181 19.59 16.09 20.79
CA GLY A 181 19.36 14.91 19.97
C GLY A 181 18.05 14.17 20.24
N LYS A 182 17.15 14.73 21.03
CA LYS A 182 15.87 14.13 21.40
C LYS A 182 14.69 14.97 20.97
N ILE A 183 13.66 14.36 20.42
CA ILE A 183 12.40 15.01 20.12
C ILE A 183 11.69 15.45 21.43
N VAL A 184 11.23 16.68 21.48
CA VAL A 184 10.51 17.21 22.66
C VAL A 184 9.14 17.79 22.30
N GLY A 185 8.84 17.93 21.00
CA GLY A 185 7.56 18.42 20.51
C GLY A 185 7.51 18.63 19.01
N VAL A 186 6.36 19.08 18.55
CA VAL A 186 6.11 19.50 17.17
C VAL A 186 5.44 20.86 17.15
N ARG A 187 5.79 21.68 16.17
CA ARG A 187 5.11 22.94 15.86
C ARG A 187 4.03 22.66 14.81
N THR A 188 2.87 23.23 15.02
CA THR A 188 1.74 23.03 14.11
C THR A 188 1.08 24.35 13.74
N SER A 189 0.26 24.33 12.68
CA SER A 189 -0.56 25.48 12.27
C SER A 189 -1.60 25.90 13.32
N ARG A 190 -1.77 25.11 14.41
CA ARG A 190 -2.75 25.36 15.49
C ARG A 190 -2.10 25.50 16.87
N GLY A 191 -0.79 25.66 16.91
CA GLY A 191 0.00 25.77 18.13
C GLY A 191 0.97 24.61 18.32
N ASP A 192 1.85 24.74 19.31
CA ASP A 192 2.90 23.77 19.58
C ASP A 192 2.41 22.69 20.53
N ILE A 193 2.84 21.45 20.27
CA ILE A 193 2.44 20.29 21.06
C ILE A 193 3.70 19.60 21.57
N LYS A 194 3.82 19.48 22.89
CA LYS A 194 4.92 18.73 23.52
C LYS A 194 4.72 17.24 23.36
N ALA A 195 5.77 16.53 23.00
CA ALA A 195 5.74 15.08 22.83
C ALA A 195 7.09 14.47 23.17
N LYS A 196 7.05 13.28 23.79
CA LYS A 196 8.25 12.47 24.06
C LYS A 196 8.59 11.54 22.89
N LYS A 197 7.58 11.20 22.09
CA LYS A 197 7.68 10.26 20.95
C LYS A 197 6.85 10.77 19.79
N VAL A 198 7.41 10.72 18.58
CA VAL A 198 6.76 11.15 17.33
C VAL A 198 6.95 10.09 16.28
N GLY A 199 5.86 9.58 15.70
CA GLY A 199 5.86 8.65 14.58
C GLY A 199 5.43 9.36 13.29
N LEU A 200 6.21 9.22 12.22
CA LEU A 200 5.91 9.78 10.90
C LEU A 200 5.20 8.72 10.04
N CYS A 201 3.95 9.01 9.64
CA CYS A 201 3.11 8.16 8.77
C CYS A 201 2.51 9.00 7.63
N VAL A 202 3.34 9.72 6.88
CA VAL A 202 2.91 10.78 5.95
C VAL A 202 3.12 10.46 4.48
N ALA A 203 3.43 9.19 4.16
CA ALA A 203 3.61 8.68 2.80
C ALA A 203 4.51 9.61 1.94
N GLY A 204 4.09 10.00 0.74
CA GLY A 204 4.87 10.84 -0.16
C GLY A 204 5.30 12.21 0.40
N SER A 205 4.78 12.65 1.54
CA SER A 205 5.24 13.87 2.21
C SER A 205 6.40 13.63 3.20
N THR A 206 6.93 12.41 3.28
CA THR A 206 7.95 12.04 4.28
C THR A 206 9.22 12.88 4.15
N ASN A 207 9.74 13.08 2.94
CA ASN A 207 10.95 13.88 2.75
C ASN A 207 10.77 15.35 3.13
N ILE A 208 9.58 15.92 2.92
CA ILE A 208 9.28 17.31 3.33
C ILE A 208 9.46 17.48 4.86
N LEU A 209 8.98 16.50 5.64
CA LEU A 209 9.13 16.54 7.09
C LEU A 209 10.55 16.13 7.53
N ALA A 210 11.19 15.20 6.84
CA ALA A 210 12.56 14.80 7.12
C ALA A 210 13.56 15.96 6.91
N GLU A 211 13.37 16.77 5.87
CA GLU A 211 14.17 17.96 5.59
C GLU A 211 14.10 19.00 6.74
N MET A 212 12.96 19.13 7.42
CA MET A 212 12.82 20.01 8.60
C MET A 212 13.71 19.55 9.77
N LEU A 213 14.18 18.29 9.72
CA LEU A 213 15.07 17.68 10.71
C LEU A 213 16.49 17.48 10.17
N ASN A 214 16.82 18.05 9.01
CA ASN A 214 18.07 17.85 8.29
C ASN A 214 18.36 16.37 8.01
N MET A 215 17.33 15.57 7.75
CA MET A 215 17.42 14.16 7.40
C MET A 215 17.17 13.97 5.91
N THR A 216 18.00 13.18 5.25
CA THR A 216 17.78 12.72 3.87
C THR A 216 17.41 11.24 3.91
N LEU A 217 16.29 10.89 3.30
CA LEU A 217 15.82 9.51 3.18
C LEU A 217 15.90 9.04 1.73
N PRO A 218 16.21 7.76 1.47
CA PRO A 218 16.30 7.20 0.13
C PRO A 218 14.89 6.92 -0.44
N ILE A 219 14.10 7.99 -0.56
CA ILE A 219 12.70 7.96 -1.00
C ILE A 219 12.51 9.01 -2.08
N GLU A 220 11.86 8.62 -3.17
CA GLU A 220 11.36 9.52 -4.20
C GLU A 220 9.84 9.55 -4.20
N THR A 221 9.26 10.69 -4.59
CA THR A 221 7.81 10.87 -4.59
C THR A 221 7.28 10.87 -6.01
N HIS A 222 6.45 9.88 -6.35
CA HIS A 222 5.83 9.74 -7.67
C HIS A 222 4.31 9.67 -7.56
N LEU A 223 3.63 10.11 -8.61
CA LEU A 223 2.18 10.03 -8.69
C LEU A 223 1.76 8.71 -9.34
N LEU A 224 1.06 7.86 -8.60
CA LEU A 224 0.39 6.67 -9.15
C LEU A 224 -1.04 7.03 -9.51
N GLN A 225 -1.43 6.73 -10.76
CA GLN A 225 -2.73 7.12 -11.29
C GLN A 225 -3.68 5.93 -11.36
N ALA A 226 -4.96 6.24 -11.13
CA ALA A 226 -6.05 5.29 -11.25
C ALA A 226 -7.29 5.97 -11.80
N CYS A 227 -8.22 5.14 -12.28
CA CYS A 227 -9.50 5.57 -12.79
C CYS A 227 -10.61 4.56 -12.48
N VAL A 228 -11.85 5.00 -12.63
CA VAL A 228 -13.04 4.17 -12.41
C VAL A 228 -14.05 4.41 -13.52
N SER A 229 -14.63 3.30 -14.02
CA SER A 229 -15.67 3.33 -15.04
C SER A 229 -17.08 3.55 -14.46
N GLU A 230 -18.07 3.73 -15.34
CA GLU A 230 -19.46 3.51 -15.01
C GLU A 230 -19.69 2.07 -14.51
N PRO A 231 -20.73 1.82 -13.68
CA PRO A 231 -21.04 0.49 -13.19
C PRO A 231 -21.58 -0.41 -14.31
N VAL A 232 -21.15 -1.66 -14.28
CA VAL A 232 -21.64 -2.73 -15.15
C VAL A 232 -22.08 -3.92 -14.32
N LYS A 233 -22.81 -4.85 -14.92
CA LYS A 233 -23.18 -6.11 -14.25
C LYS A 233 -21.93 -6.85 -13.76
N PRO A 234 -22.04 -7.70 -12.74
CA PRO A 234 -20.91 -8.52 -12.29
C PRO A 234 -20.29 -9.27 -13.47
N LEU A 235 -19.01 -9.05 -13.68
CA LEU A 235 -18.24 -9.58 -14.81
C LEU A 235 -16.88 -10.11 -14.41
N LEU A 236 -16.22 -9.45 -13.45
CA LEU A 236 -14.87 -9.77 -13.03
C LEU A 236 -14.84 -10.10 -11.53
N ASP A 237 -14.74 -11.39 -11.21
CA ASP A 237 -14.74 -11.85 -9.81
C ASP A 237 -13.38 -11.66 -9.13
N HIS A 238 -12.30 -11.71 -9.88
CA HIS A 238 -10.94 -11.64 -9.36
C HIS A 238 -10.30 -10.26 -9.59
N VAL A 239 -9.32 -9.93 -8.76
CA VAL A 239 -8.37 -8.88 -9.11
C VAL A 239 -7.42 -9.45 -10.17
N VAL A 240 -7.19 -8.71 -11.24
CA VAL A 240 -6.25 -9.12 -12.30
C VAL A 240 -5.15 -8.09 -12.44
N THR A 241 -3.91 -8.59 -12.54
CA THR A 241 -2.74 -7.74 -12.80
C THR A 241 -1.90 -8.34 -13.92
N PHE A 242 -1.32 -7.48 -14.75
CA PHE A 242 -0.28 -7.90 -15.68
C PHE A 242 0.83 -6.86 -15.74
N GLY A 243 2.01 -7.28 -15.31
CA GLY A 243 3.16 -6.39 -15.16
C GLY A 243 3.71 -5.88 -16.48
N ALA A 244 3.56 -6.63 -17.57
CA ALA A 244 4.04 -6.24 -18.89
C ALA A 244 3.35 -4.97 -19.45
N GLY A 245 2.09 -4.73 -19.07
CA GLY A 245 1.34 -3.54 -19.46
C GLY A 245 1.18 -2.53 -18.32
N HIS A 246 1.87 -2.70 -17.19
CA HIS A 246 1.71 -1.86 -16.00
C HIS A 246 0.23 -1.61 -15.65
N PHE A 247 -0.57 -2.66 -15.68
CA PHE A 247 -2.01 -2.57 -15.51
C PHE A 247 -2.55 -3.52 -14.45
N TYR A 248 -3.52 -3.05 -13.72
CA TYR A 248 -4.38 -3.89 -12.89
C TYR A 248 -5.83 -3.42 -12.97
N CYS A 249 -6.73 -4.36 -12.75
CA CYS A 249 -8.15 -4.04 -12.61
C CYS A 249 -8.83 -4.94 -11.57
N SER A 250 -9.91 -4.42 -11.01
CA SER A 250 -10.88 -5.15 -10.21
C SER A 250 -12.27 -4.57 -10.45
N GLN A 251 -13.30 -5.33 -10.19
CA GLN A 251 -14.66 -4.81 -10.19
C GLN A 251 -15.10 -4.53 -8.76
N SER A 252 -15.62 -3.32 -8.52
CA SER A 252 -16.16 -2.95 -7.21
C SER A 252 -17.51 -3.64 -6.94
N ASP A 253 -17.92 -3.69 -5.68
CA ASP A 253 -19.23 -4.26 -5.31
C ASP A 253 -20.42 -3.44 -5.86
N LYS A 254 -20.17 -2.21 -6.33
CA LYS A 254 -21.15 -1.39 -7.03
C LYS A 254 -21.17 -1.59 -8.55
N GLY A 255 -20.23 -2.39 -9.07
CA GLY A 255 -20.11 -2.73 -10.48
C GLY A 255 -19.09 -1.94 -11.28
N GLU A 256 -18.48 -0.88 -10.72
CA GLU A 256 -17.49 -0.11 -11.45
C GLU A 256 -16.17 -0.89 -11.64
N MET A 257 -15.55 -0.76 -12.81
CA MET A 257 -14.19 -1.24 -13.05
C MET A 257 -13.20 -0.23 -12.49
N VAL A 258 -12.41 -0.64 -11.48
CA VAL A 258 -11.31 0.14 -10.89
C VAL A 258 -10.03 -0.28 -11.58
N MET A 259 -9.35 0.68 -12.20
CA MET A 259 -8.18 0.43 -13.06
C MET A 259 -7.03 1.36 -12.68
N GLY A 260 -5.82 0.89 -12.86
CA GLY A 260 -4.61 1.68 -12.65
C GLY A 260 -3.37 0.86 -12.97
N GLY A 261 -2.19 1.37 -12.59
CA GLY A 261 -0.95 0.58 -12.73
C GLY A 261 0.28 1.38 -13.08
N ASP A 262 0.13 2.49 -13.78
CA ASP A 262 1.26 3.31 -14.20
C ASP A 262 1.42 4.56 -13.32
N LEU A 263 2.63 5.07 -13.28
CA LEU A 263 3.01 6.23 -12.50
C LEU A 263 3.73 7.27 -13.37
N ASP A 264 3.75 8.50 -12.90
CA ASP A 264 4.51 9.55 -13.55
C ASP A 264 6.02 9.27 -13.47
N GLY A 265 6.72 9.41 -14.58
CA GLY A 265 8.17 9.20 -14.69
C GLY A 265 9.01 10.30 -14.04
N TYR A 266 8.42 11.18 -13.26
CA TYR A 266 9.09 12.31 -12.58
C TYR A 266 8.53 12.51 -11.16
N ASN A 267 9.32 13.13 -10.30
CA ASN A 267 8.92 13.45 -8.94
C ASN A 267 7.80 14.47 -8.91
N SER A 268 6.74 14.19 -8.17
CA SER A 268 5.57 15.05 -8.08
C SER A 268 4.84 14.92 -6.76
N TYR A 269 4.39 16.04 -6.21
CA TYR A 269 3.46 16.13 -5.08
C TYR A 269 2.02 16.44 -5.52
N SER A 270 1.74 16.43 -6.82
CA SER A 270 0.41 16.59 -7.35
C SER A 270 -0.48 15.41 -6.94
N GLN A 271 -1.75 15.67 -6.69
CA GLN A 271 -2.76 14.64 -6.45
C GLN A 271 -3.77 14.56 -7.60
N ARG A 272 -3.45 15.22 -8.71
CA ARG A 272 -4.23 15.18 -9.95
C ARG A 272 -3.48 14.36 -10.97
N GLY A 273 -4.15 13.41 -11.59
CA GLY A 273 -3.60 12.66 -12.70
C GLY A 273 -3.32 13.54 -13.93
N ASN A 274 -2.59 12.99 -14.88
CA ASN A 274 -2.36 13.57 -16.20
C ASN A 274 -2.93 12.66 -17.30
N LEU A 275 -3.24 13.26 -18.44
CA LEU A 275 -3.85 12.54 -19.55
C LEU A 275 -2.93 11.50 -20.19
N PRO A 276 -1.62 11.75 -20.41
CA PRO A 276 -0.74 10.77 -21.02
C PRO A 276 -0.65 9.46 -20.24
N THR A 277 -0.41 9.50 -18.92
CA THR A 277 -0.36 8.29 -18.07
C THR A 277 -1.69 7.55 -18.06
N LEU A 278 -2.81 8.30 -17.96
CA LEU A 278 -4.14 7.70 -18.01
C LEU A 278 -4.41 7.03 -19.36
N GLN A 279 -4.05 7.68 -20.47
CA GLN A 279 -4.19 7.12 -21.81
C GLN A 279 -3.37 5.84 -21.96
N HIS A 280 -2.16 5.79 -21.41
CA HIS A 280 -1.34 4.58 -21.39
C HIS A 280 -2.05 3.45 -20.64
N VAL A 281 -2.47 3.67 -19.39
CA VAL A 281 -3.20 2.68 -18.57
C VAL A 281 -4.43 2.13 -19.30
N LEU A 282 -5.22 3.00 -19.93
CA LEU A 282 -6.43 2.57 -20.63
C LEU A 282 -6.10 1.81 -21.93
N THR A 283 -5.06 2.21 -22.65
CA THR A 283 -4.63 1.50 -23.87
C THR A 283 -4.20 0.07 -23.53
N GLU A 284 -3.41 -0.10 -22.46
CA GLU A 284 -2.98 -1.42 -21.99
C GLU A 284 -4.17 -2.26 -21.50
N GLY A 285 -5.08 -1.61 -20.77
CA GLY A 285 -6.31 -2.27 -20.29
C GLY A 285 -7.20 -2.75 -21.42
N ILE A 286 -7.42 -1.94 -22.45
CA ILE A 286 -8.24 -2.29 -23.61
C ILE A 286 -7.59 -3.42 -24.44
N ALA A 287 -6.25 -3.41 -24.56
CA ALA A 287 -5.54 -4.49 -25.25
C ALA A 287 -5.73 -5.85 -24.57
N MET A 288 -5.91 -5.89 -23.25
CA MET A 288 -6.18 -7.10 -22.48
C MET A 288 -7.67 -7.43 -22.39
N PHE A 289 -8.49 -6.39 -22.19
CA PHE A 289 -9.94 -6.49 -21.96
C PHE A 289 -10.69 -5.58 -22.95
N PRO A 290 -10.96 -6.04 -24.20
CA PRO A 290 -11.56 -5.20 -25.24
C PRO A 290 -12.90 -4.56 -24.87
N PHE A 291 -13.66 -5.17 -23.95
CA PHE A 291 -14.94 -4.60 -23.49
C PHE A 291 -14.78 -3.24 -22.79
N LEU A 292 -13.60 -2.95 -22.21
CA LEU A 292 -13.33 -1.67 -21.55
C LEU A 292 -13.46 -0.49 -22.51
N SER A 293 -13.23 -0.68 -23.81
CA SER A 293 -13.40 0.36 -24.84
C SER A 293 -14.82 0.90 -24.95
N LYS A 294 -15.81 0.18 -24.43
CA LYS A 294 -17.23 0.55 -24.48
C LYS A 294 -17.71 1.26 -23.21
N LEU A 295 -16.87 1.33 -22.18
CA LEU A 295 -17.23 1.90 -20.89
C LEU A 295 -16.93 3.40 -20.82
N LYS A 296 -17.80 4.14 -20.16
CA LYS A 296 -17.53 5.53 -19.83
C LYS A 296 -16.71 5.62 -18.56
N MET A 297 -15.70 6.49 -18.57
CA MET A 297 -14.93 6.79 -17.39
C MET A 297 -15.63 7.86 -16.55
N LEU A 298 -15.80 7.59 -15.25
CA LEU A 298 -16.46 8.52 -14.33
C LEU A 298 -15.48 9.42 -13.60
N ARG A 299 -14.32 8.89 -13.20
CA ARG A 299 -13.34 9.60 -12.39
C ARG A 299 -11.94 9.10 -12.62
N THR A 300 -10.98 10.03 -12.47
CA THR A 300 -9.55 9.77 -12.39
C THR A 300 -8.98 10.42 -11.14
N TRP A 301 -7.94 9.86 -10.59
CA TRP A 301 -7.23 10.42 -9.43
C TRP A 301 -5.79 9.93 -9.39
N GLY A 302 -4.97 10.57 -8.53
CA GLY A 302 -3.61 10.14 -8.29
C GLY A 302 -3.26 10.16 -6.80
N GLY A 303 -2.46 9.19 -6.37
CA GLY A 303 -1.89 9.11 -5.04
C GLY A 303 -0.40 9.39 -5.05
N ILE A 304 0.09 10.14 -4.07
CA ILE A 304 1.50 10.49 -3.91
C ILE A 304 2.22 9.31 -3.24
N MET A 305 2.95 8.53 -4.03
CA MET A 305 3.68 7.37 -3.53
C MET A 305 5.07 7.77 -3.05
N ASP A 306 5.46 7.17 -1.94
CA ASP A 306 6.80 7.20 -1.36
C ASP A 306 7.59 5.98 -1.86
N MET A 307 8.37 6.17 -2.92
CA MET A 307 9.14 5.12 -3.56
C MET A 307 10.52 5.01 -2.91
N SER A 308 10.74 3.97 -2.10
CA SER A 308 12.07 3.62 -1.58
C SER A 308 12.94 3.04 -2.69
N MET A 309 14.25 3.12 -2.52
CA MET A 309 15.23 2.69 -3.51
C MET A 309 15.09 1.19 -3.87
N ASP A 310 14.78 0.34 -2.90
CA ASP A 310 14.62 -1.12 -3.09
C ASP A 310 13.18 -1.60 -3.27
N GLY A 311 12.21 -0.70 -3.17
CA GLY A 311 10.79 -1.03 -3.32
C GLY A 311 10.12 -1.61 -2.07
N SER A 312 10.80 -1.63 -0.94
CA SER A 312 10.31 -2.12 0.36
C SER A 312 10.24 -1.00 1.40
N PRO A 313 9.36 -1.09 2.42
CA PRO A 313 9.14 0.01 3.36
C PRO A 313 10.32 0.27 4.30
N ILE A 314 10.26 1.40 4.99
CA ILE A 314 11.13 1.75 6.12
C ILE A 314 10.25 1.84 7.35
N ILE A 315 10.46 0.93 8.32
CA ILE A 315 9.80 0.96 9.63
C ILE A 315 10.91 0.88 10.69
N ASP A 316 11.37 2.03 11.15
CA ASP A 316 12.57 2.08 11.98
C ASP A 316 12.56 3.26 12.96
N LYS A 317 13.51 3.26 13.85
CA LYS A 317 13.93 4.39 14.65
C LYS A 317 14.88 5.27 13.84
N THR A 318 15.01 6.53 14.24
CA THR A 318 16.00 7.44 13.66
C THR A 318 17.17 7.66 14.63
N HIS A 319 18.17 8.43 14.20
CA HIS A 319 19.24 8.93 15.08
C HIS A 319 18.75 9.99 16.08
N ILE A 320 17.52 10.50 15.91
CA ILE A 320 16.89 11.42 16.87
C ILE A 320 16.06 10.60 17.85
N ASP A 321 16.43 10.62 19.11
CA ASP A 321 15.70 9.90 20.16
C ASP A 321 14.22 10.27 20.18
N GLY A 322 13.35 9.27 20.18
CA GLY A 322 11.91 9.43 20.20
C GLY A 322 11.28 9.77 18.85
N LEU A 323 12.04 9.78 17.75
CA LEU A 323 11.53 9.93 16.38
C LEU A 323 11.56 8.61 15.63
N TYR A 324 10.42 8.23 15.06
CA TYR A 324 10.21 6.94 14.37
C TYR A 324 9.65 7.16 12.96
N LEU A 325 10.02 6.28 12.03
CA LEU A 325 9.62 6.31 10.63
C LEU A 325 8.74 5.12 10.26
N ASN A 326 7.69 5.38 9.51
CA ASN A 326 6.84 4.39 8.85
C ASN A 326 6.48 4.92 7.45
N CYS A 327 7.31 4.64 6.47
CA CYS A 327 7.28 5.24 5.14
C CYS A 327 7.91 4.34 4.07
N GLY A 328 8.04 4.84 2.84
CA GLY A 328 8.65 4.10 1.73
C GLY A 328 7.81 2.93 1.24
N TRP A 329 6.51 3.03 1.33
CA TRP A 329 5.58 1.91 1.09
C TRP A 329 5.42 1.53 -0.38
N CYS A 330 5.84 2.36 -1.30
CA CYS A 330 5.73 2.08 -2.73
C CYS A 330 4.29 1.65 -3.12
N TYR A 331 4.15 0.48 -3.70
CA TYR A 331 2.84 -0.11 -4.06
C TYR A 331 2.19 -0.89 -2.90
N GLY A 332 2.87 -0.99 -1.76
CA GLY A 332 2.50 -1.88 -0.65
C GLY A 332 1.56 -1.28 0.40
N GLY A 333 1.42 0.05 0.46
CA GLY A 333 0.91 0.77 1.62
C GLY A 333 -0.43 0.31 2.16
N PHE A 334 -1.49 0.31 1.35
CA PHE A 334 -2.83 0.02 1.87
C PHE A 334 -2.98 -1.40 2.43
N LYS A 335 -2.49 -2.40 1.69
CA LYS A 335 -2.57 -3.79 2.15
C LYS A 335 -1.78 -4.06 3.42
N ALA A 336 -0.73 -3.29 3.65
CA ALA A 336 0.12 -3.37 4.83
C ALA A 336 -0.43 -2.64 6.06
N THR A 337 -1.49 -1.85 5.92
CA THR A 337 -2.04 -0.99 6.98
C THR A 337 -2.14 -1.69 8.35
N PRO A 338 -2.76 -2.89 8.48
CA PRO A 338 -2.88 -3.52 9.80
C PRO A 338 -1.53 -3.99 10.37
N ALA A 339 -0.71 -4.68 9.60
CA ALA A 339 0.60 -5.17 10.06
C ALA A 339 1.55 -4.01 10.37
N SER A 340 1.58 -3.01 9.52
CA SER A 340 2.35 -1.79 9.72
C SER A 340 1.94 -1.06 10.99
N GLY A 341 0.64 -0.84 11.19
CA GLY A 341 0.14 -0.20 12.41
C GLY A 341 0.50 -0.98 13.67
N TRP A 342 0.34 -2.31 13.63
CA TRP A 342 0.62 -3.19 14.75
C TRP A 342 2.11 -3.19 15.12
N THR A 343 2.99 -3.43 14.15
CA THR A 343 4.43 -3.52 14.37
C THR A 343 5.07 -2.17 14.70
N PHE A 344 4.56 -1.08 14.11
CA PHE A 344 5.03 0.27 14.39
C PHE A 344 4.58 0.76 15.78
N ALA A 345 3.37 0.40 16.20
CA ALA A 345 2.92 0.64 17.57
C ALA A 345 3.84 -0.04 18.59
N HIS A 346 4.24 -1.30 18.34
CA HIS A 346 5.23 -1.99 19.15
C HIS A 346 6.58 -1.24 19.18
N THR A 347 7.07 -0.82 18.01
CA THR A 347 8.34 -0.09 17.90
C THR A 347 8.33 1.19 18.74
N ILE A 348 7.23 1.97 18.67
CA ILE A 348 7.07 3.19 19.45
C ILE A 348 6.93 2.88 20.95
N ALA A 349 6.11 1.89 21.32
CA ALA A 349 5.84 1.55 22.72
C ALA A 349 7.09 1.05 23.41
N GLN A 350 7.79 0.09 22.82
CA GLN A 350 8.95 -0.60 23.40
C GLN A 350 10.29 0.09 23.12
N ASP A 351 10.30 1.14 22.30
CA ASP A 351 11.51 1.79 21.80
C ASP A 351 12.50 0.80 21.12
N ARG A 352 11.96 -0.23 20.51
CA ARG A 352 12.69 -1.32 19.86
C ARG A 352 11.93 -1.78 18.60
N VAL A 353 12.64 -1.89 17.49
CA VAL A 353 12.09 -2.41 16.24
C VAL A 353 11.51 -3.80 16.44
N HIS A 354 10.30 -4.04 15.94
CA HIS A 354 9.66 -5.36 15.97
C HIS A 354 10.41 -6.35 15.05
N GLU A 355 10.45 -7.62 15.40
CA GLU A 355 11.17 -8.65 14.62
C GLU A 355 10.71 -8.75 13.16
N LEU A 356 9.41 -8.64 12.88
CA LEU A 356 8.87 -8.59 11.52
C LEU A 356 9.32 -7.35 10.71
N ASN A 357 9.88 -6.35 11.36
CA ASN A 357 10.41 -5.15 10.72
C ASN A 357 11.94 -5.15 10.63
N ALA A 358 12.60 -6.23 11.05
CA ALA A 358 14.08 -6.27 11.13
C ALA A 358 14.74 -5.94 9.79
N GLY A 359 14.21 -6.47 8.69
CA GLY A 359 14.67 -6.16 7.34
C GLY A 359 14.31 -4.76 6.86
N TYR A 360 13.34 -4.07 7.47
CA TYR A 360 12.89 -2.74 7.06
C TYR A 360 13.67 -1.59 7.69
N SER A 361 14.86 -1.90 8.23
CA SER A 361 15.76 -0.91 8.80
C SER A 361 16.21 0.13 7.77
N LEU A 362 16.28 1.39 8.20
CA LEU A 362 16.87 2.47 7.39
C LEU A 362 18.34 2.20 7.08
N ASN A 363 19.05 1.52 8.00
CA ASN A 363 20.47 1.22 7.81
C ASN A 363 20.77 0.22 6.68
N ARG A 364 19.77 -0.55 6.20
CA ARG A 364 19.96 -1.49 5.09
C ARG A 364 20.49 -0.84 3.79
N PHE A 365 20.19 0.45 3.61
CA PHE A 365 20.72 1.20 2.46
C PHE A 365 22.22 1.54 2.58
N ASN A 366 22.77 1.53 3.80
CA ASN A 366 24.20 1.70 4.04
C ASN A 366 24.95 0.35 3.99
N THR A 367 24.34 -0.72 4.47
CA THR A 367 24.95 -2.06 4.51
C THR A 367 24.79 -2.83 3.20
N GLY A 368 23.84 -2.45 2.35
CA GLY A 368 23.51 -3.14 1.10
C GLY A 368 22.56 -4.34 1.27
N ASP A 369 22.00 -4.56 2.46
CA ASP A 369 21.03 -5.63 2.76
C ASP A 369 19.63 -5.29 2.22
N LEU A 370 19.53 -5.01 0.91
CA LEU A 370 18.31 -4.54 0.27
C LEU A 370 17.26 -5.64 0.14
N ILE A 371 15.99 -5.25 0.34
CA ILE A 371 14.83 -6.12 0.15
C ILE A 371 14.18 -5.78 -1.20
N ASP A 372 14.77 -6.29 -2.29
CA ASP A 372 14.32 -5.97 -3.65
C ASP A 372 13.46 -7.09 -4.26
N GLU A 373 12.15 -6.99 -4.10
CA GLU A 373 11.19 -7.87 -4.77
C GLU A 373 11.30 -7.85 -6.31
N LYS A 374 11.79 -6.77 -6.89
CA LYS A 374 11.97 -6.62 -8.33
C LYS A 374 13.23 -7.32 -8.83
N GLY A 375 14.27 -7.40 -8.00
CA GLY A 375 15.49 -8.15 -8.30
C GLY A 375 15.26 -9.65 -8.43
N LEU A 376 14.19 -10.16 -7.81
CA LEU A 376 13.75 -11.55 -7.86
C LEU A 376 12.80 -11.86 -9.04
N GLY A 377 12.44 -10.87 -9.84
CA GLY A 377 11.56 -10.98 -10.99
C GLY A 377 12.07 -10.24 -12.22
N THR A 378 11.36 -10.35 -13.33
CA THR A 378 11.66 -9.57 -14.55
C THR A 378 11.49 -8.08 -14.27
N LYS A 379 12.56 -7.30 -14.44
CA LYS A 379 12.52 -5.84 -14.34
C LYS A 379 11.63 -5.29 -15.45
N THR A 380 10.49 -4.74 -15.09
CA THR A 380 9.58 -4.07 -16.03
C THR A 380 9.65 -2.53 -15.93
N TRP A 381 10.61 -2.00 -15.16
CA TRP A 381 10.62 -0.58 -14.77
C TRP A 381 11.71 0.27 -15.43
N ILE A 382 12.56 -0.31 -16.27
CA ILE A 382 13.65 0.43 -16.92
C ILE A 382 13.51 0.25 -18.42
N SER A 383 12.89 1.16 -19.05
CA SER A 383 13.12 1.58 -20.43
C SER A 383 12.80 3.06 -20.56
#